data_baf6a4c5e8195e1b82d75c7e59e00679
#
_entry.id   baf6a4c5e8195e1b82d75c7e59e00679
#
_cell.length_a   1.000
_cell.length_b   1.000
_cell.length_c   1.000
_cell.angle_alpha   90.00
_cell.angle_beta   90.00
_cell.angle_gamma   90.00
#
_symmetry.space_group_name_H-M   'P 1'
#
loop_
_entity.id
_entity.type
_entity.pdbx_description
1 polymer ?
#
loop_
_entity_poly.entity_id
_entity_poly.type
_entity_poly.pdbx_seq_one_letter_code
_entity_poly.pdbx_strand_id
1 'polypeptide(L)'
;MARRPPHPRGARLLLFLLPSIAISSLLLLLFHHHHHLPYLLRPLWDSPPLPFTRLPHFYAENVSLPLLCHLHGWSLRPSPRRIFDAILFSNELDLLEVRYRSLLPFVHRFLLLESNSTFTSLTKPLFFLLNTHRFDFAKDKLLYARFAPFTNPQSPQPPFRMESILRSAVNSLIRQSGIADGDIIIMADADEIPSPNTLQLLQWCDGIPPVLHLELRHYMYSFEFPVDFSSWRATANVYRPGVLYRHSRRSNVILADAGWHCSFCFRRIEEFVFKMVAYSHADRVRRKSFLDHERIQGIICEGGDLFDMLPEEYSFTELIRKMVPIPRSASAVHLPRYLIENADKFRFLLPGGCLRTAE
;
A
#
# COMPACT_ATOMS: atom_id res chain seq x y z
N MET A 1 62.35 24.76 59.14
CA MET A 1 61.04 24.12 59.16
C MET A 1 60.40 24.25 57.78
N ALA A 2 60.53 23.24 56.94
CA ALA A 2 59.93 23.19 55.59
C ALA A 2 58.50 22.64 55.68
N ARG A 3 57.48 23.41 55.30
CA ARG A 3 56.11 22.95 55.21
C ARG A 3 55.95 22.05 53.98
N ARG A 4 55.56 20.76 54.17
CA ARG A 4 55.20 19.84 53.11
C ARG A 4 53.89 20.35 52.43
N PRO A 5 53.83 20.38 51.10
CA PRO A 5 52.62 20.71 50.40
C PRO A 5 51.52 19.68 50.63
N PRO A 6 50.23 20.08 50.70
CA PRO A 6 49.11 19.15 50.90
C PRO A 6 49.00 18.15 49.70
N HIS A 7 48.93 16.88 50.03
CA HIS A 7 48.74 15.84 49.01
C HIS A 7 47.41 16.01 48.30
N PRO A 8 47.36 15.98 46.96
CA PRO A 8 46.13 16.15 46.19
C PRO A 8 45.30 14.87 46.13
N ARG A 9 44.78 14.39 47.31
CA ARG A 9 43.85 13.24 47.32
C ARG A 9 42.54 13.54 46.61
N GLY A 10 42.10 14.82 46.64
CA GLY A 10 40.85 15.26 45.92
C GLY A 10 40.95 15.26 44.43
N ALA A 11 42.12 15.59 43.87
CA ALA A 11 42.32 15.63 42.41
C ALA A 11 42.27 14.22 41.76
N ARG A 12 42.76 13.20 42.47
CA ARG A 12 42.68 11.80 41.99
C ARG A 12 41.25 11.24 42.04
N LEU A 13 40.48 11.66 43.04
CA LEU A 13 39.04 11.24 43.15
C LEU A 13 38.20 11.84 42.01
N LEU A 14 38.46 13.12 41.70
CA LEU A 14 37.78 13.80 40.57
C LEU A 14 38.14 13.18 39.20
N LEU A 15 39.40 12.71 39.03
CA LEU A 15 39.84 12.04 37.79
C LEU A 15 39.12 10.73 37.48
N PHE A 16 38.55 10.04 38.49
CA PHE A 16 37.78 8.83 38.31
C PHE A 16 36.26 9.08 38.38
N LEU A 17 35.83 10.03 39.16
CA LEU A 17 34.40 10.35 39.30
C LEU A 17 33.79 10.99 38.04
N LEU A 18 34.48 11.93 37.43
CA LEU A 18 34.00 12.62 36.22
C LEU A 18 33.81 11.66 35.02
N PRO A 19 34.77 10.76 34.67
CA PRO A 19 34.53 9.76 33.63
C PRO A 19 33.42 8.78 33.98
N SER A 20 33.31 8.36 35.24
CA SER A 20 32.22 7.44 35.67
C SER A 20 30.85 8.08 35.54
N ILE A 21 30.70 9.35 35.93
CA ILE A 21 29.47 10.10 35.76
C ILE A 21 29.14 10.29 34.27
N ALA A 22 30.15 10.63 33.47
CA ALA A 22 29.97 10.79 32.03
C ALA A 22 29.55 9.49 31.33
N ILE A 23 30.18 8.36 31.70
CA ILE A 23 29.82 7.02 31.18
C ILE A 23 28.41 6.63 31.63
N SER A 24 28.09 6.84 32.92
CA SER A 24 26.74 6.52 33.42
C SER A 24 25.66 7.39 32.77
N SER A 25 25.93 8.69 32.55
CA SER A 25 25.02 9.59 31.85
C SER A 25 24.86 9.20 30.38
N LEU A 26 25.94 8.79 29.72
CA LEU A 26 25.91 8.28 28.35
C LEU A 26 25.11 6.98 28.26
N LEU A 27 25.31 6.03 29.19
CA LEU A 27 24.56 4.78 29.24
C LEU A 27 23.07 5.04 29.52
N LEU A 28 22.73 5.98 30.40
CA LEU A 28 21.34 6.39 30.65
C LEU A 28 20.71 7.02 29.42
N LEU A 29 21.43 7.89 28.72
CA LEU A 29 21.01 8.48 27.45
C LEU A 29 20.79 7.40 26.38
N LEU A 30 21.74 6.48 26.23
CA LEU A 30 21.64 5.37 25.29
C LEU A 30 20.47 4.45 25.64
N PHE A 31 20.23 4.17 26.94
CA PHE A 31 19.10 3.39 27.39
C PHE A 31 17.76 4.13 27.18
N HIS A 32 17.71 5.43 27.43
CA HIS A 32 16.53 6.24 27.20
C HIS A 32 16.21 6.40 25.71
N HIS A 33 17.23 6.44 24.86
CA HIS A 33 17.11 6.61 23.41
C HIS A 33 17.45 5.33 22.63
N HIS A 34 17.39 4.15 23.25
CA HIS A 34 17.74 2.90 22.59
C HIS A 34 16.93 2.65 21.28
N HIS A 35 15.71 3.18 21.19
CA HIS A 35 14.90 3.13 19.98
C HIS A 35 15.48 3.98 18.83
N HIS A 36 16.26 5.03 19.13
CA HIS A 36 16.86 5.89 18.11
C HIS A 36 18.25 5.41 17.64
N LEU A 37 18.90 4.55 18.42
CA LEU A 37 20.23 4.03 18.09
C LEU A 37 20.26 3.22 16.78
N PRO A 38 19.31 2.28 16.54
CA PRO A 38 19.23 1.58 15.26
C PRO A 38 19.06 2.53 14.09
N TYR A 39 18.30 3.62 14.28
CA TYR A 39 18.08 4.62 13.25
C TYR A 39 19.37 5.40 12.93
N LEU A 40 20.09 5.88 13.95
CA LEU A 40 21.36 6.59 13.76
C LEU A 40 22.44 5.73 13.09
N LEU A 41 22.43 4.41 13.38
CA LEU A 41 23.38 3.46 12.81
C LEU A 41 22.91 2.85 11.49
N ARG A 42 21.64 3.08 11.10
CA ARG A 42 21.01 2.52 9.90
C ARG A 42 21.83 2.76 8.62
N PRO A 43 22.48 3.93 8.37
CA PRO A 43 23.31 4.12 7.20
C PRO A 43 24.47 3.14 7.08
N LEU A 44 24.89 2.47 8.16
CA LEU A 44 25.98 1.49 8.16
C LEU A 44 25.56 0.12 7.57
N TRP A 45 24.27 -0.20 7.60
CA TRP A 45 23.74 -1.49 7.10
C TRP A 45 22.56 -1.36 6.14
N ASP A 46 22.02 -0.15 5.96
CA ASP A 46 20.90 0.08 5.05
C ASP A 46 21.40 0.00 3.61
N SER A 47 21.18 -1.13 2.98
CA SER A 47 21.44 -1.29 1.55
C SER A 47 20.17 -0.88 0.80
N PRO A 48 20.23 0.15 -0.05
CA PRO A 48 19.08 0.52 -0.86
C PRO A 48 18.63 -0.69 -1.69
N PRO A 49 17.32 -0.94 -1.81
CA PRO A 49 16.83 -2.03 -2.62
C PRO A 49 17.33 -1.85 -4.06
N LEU A 50 17.68 -2.97 -4.72
CA LEU A 50 18.08 -2.95 -6.12
C LEU A 50 17.03 -2.20 -6.94
N PRO A 51 17.43 -1.26 -7.80
CA PRO A 51 16.49 -0.51 -8.61
C PRO A 51 15.72 -1.44 -9.56
N PHE A 52 14.50 -1.04 -9.93
CA PHE A 52 13.77 -1.70 -11.00
C PHE A 52 14.31 -1.27 -12.37
N THR A 53 14.29 -2.19 -13.33
CA THR A 53 14.33 -1.87 -14.76
C THR A 53 12.93 -1.34 -15.12
N ARG A 54 12.83 -0.04 -15.32
CA ARG A 54 11.57 0.63 -15.62
C ARG A 54 11.29 0.55 -17.11
N LEU A 55 10.18 -0.07 -17.50
CA LEU A 55 9.66 -0.04 -18.86
C LEU A 55 8.82 1.24 -19.03
N PRO A 56 9.05 2.03 -20.08
CA PRO A 56 8.21 3.17 -20.37
C PRO A 56 6.81 2.70 -20.74
N HIS A 57 5.79 3.50 -20.37
CA HIS A 57 4.39 3.23 -20.70
C HIS A 57 3.92 4.32 -21.67
N PHE A 58 3.63 3.92 -22.90
CA PHE A 58 3.15 4.81 -23.94
C PHE A 58 1.63 4.68 -24.07
N TYR A 59 0.94 5.80 -24.10
CA TYR A 59 -0.48 5.85 -24.38
C TYR A 59 -0.87 7.19 -24.97
N ALA A 60 -1.74 7.15 -25.97
CA ALA A 60 -2.52 8.29 -26.40
C ALA A 60 -3.87 7.80 -26.94
N GLU A 61 -4.88 8.67 -26.91
CA GLU A 61 -6.17 8.34 -27.52
C GLU A 61 -5.99 8.05 -29.02
N ASN A 62 -6.72 7.04 -29.50
CA ASN A 62 -6.71 6.62 -30.92
C ASN A 62 -5.39 6.03 -31.45
N VAL A 63 -4.42 5.69 -30.58
CA VAL A 63 -3.25 4.91 -31.00
C VAL A 63 -3.69 3.50 -31.39
N SER A 64 -3.25 3.06 -32.57
CA SER A 64 -3.54 1.69 -33.03
C SER A 64 -2.83 0.64 -32.15
N LEU A 65 -3.46 -0.50 -31.96
CA LEU A 65 -2.89 -1.59 -31.17
C LEU A 65 -1.52 -2.06 -31.70
N PRO A 66 -1.29 -2.22 -33.03
CA PRO A 66 0.03 -2.56 -33.54
C PRO A 66 1.11 -1.55 -33.13
N LEU A 67 0.82 -0.26 -33.24
CA LEU A 67 1.75 0.79 -32.86
C LEU A 67 1.98 0.79 -31.34
N LEU A 68 0.91 0.62 -30.55
CA LEU A 68 1.00 0.55 -29.10
C LEU A 68 1.95 -0.58 -28.66
N CYS A 69 1.78 -1.79 -29.19
CA CYS A 69 2.67 -2.92 -28.87
C CYS A 69 4.11 -2.66 -29.33
N HIS A 70 4.28 -2.10 -30.54
CA HIS A 70 5.61 -1.79 -31.11
C HIS A 70 6.38 -0.77 -30.23
N LEU A 71 5.73 0.28 -29.74
CA LEU A 71 6.34 1.28 -28.87
C LEU A 71 6.88 0.68 -27.56
N HIS A 72 6.30 -0.41 -27.09
CA HIS A 72 6.77 -1.15 -25.91
C HIS A 72 7.81 -2.22 -26.24
N GLY A 73 8.20 -2.36 -27.51
CA GLY A 73 9.08 -3.43 -27.98
C GLY A 73 8.41 -4.82 -28.01
N TRP A 74 7.08 -4.84 -28.08
CA TRP A 74 6.26 -6.07 -28.10
C TRP A 74 5.53 -6.23 -29.43
N SER A 75 5.03 -7.44 -29.69
CA SER A 75 4.26 -7.75 -30.91
C SER A 75 2.76 -7.79 -30.62
N LEU A 76 1.95 -7.48 -31.66
CA LEU A 76 0.50 -7.59 -31.56
C LEU A 76 0.08 -9.08 -31.57
N ARG A 77 -0.83 -9.45 -30.69
CA ARG A 77 -1.45 -10.78 -30.65
C ARG A 77 -2.60 -10.89 -31.65
N PRO A 78 -2.84 -12.09 -32.22
CA PRO A 78 -4.01 -12.34 -33.08
C PRO A 78 -5.33 -12.30 -32.31
N SER A 79 -5.31 -12.52 -31.00
CA SER A 79 -6.47 -12.47 -30.12
C SER A 79 -6.06 -11.99 -28.71
N PRO A 80 -6.98 -11.29 -28.00
CA PRO A 80 -6.66 -10.79 -26.66
C PRO A 80 -6.52 -11.93 -25.65
N ARG A 81 -5.61 -11.76 -24.69
CA ARG A 81 -5.54 -12.60 -23.49
C ARG A 81 -6.71 -12.31 -22.56
N ARG A 82 -7.14 -13.33 -21.84
CA ARG A 82 -8.07 -13.13 -20.73
C ARG A 82 -7.30 -12.55 -19.55
N ILE A 83 -7.91 -11.59 -18.85
CA ILE A 83 -7.36 -10.98 -17.63
C ILE A 83 -8.23 -11.39 -16.45
N PHE A 84 -7.58 -11.86 -15.40
CA PHE A 84 -8.17 -12.17 -14.10
C PHE A 84 -7.65 -11.15 -13.09
N ASP A 85 -8.54 -10.56 -12.32
CA ASP A 85 -8.20 -9.55 -11.31
C ASP A 85 -8.44 -10.13 -9.92
N ALA A 86 -7.35 -10.44 -9.19
CA ALA A 86 -7.40 -11.14 -7.91
C ALA A 86 -7.00 -10.20 -6.77
N ILE A 87 -7.93 -10.00 -5.83
CA ILE A 87 -7.74 -9.15 -4.67
C ILE A 87 -8.19 -9.80 -3.38
N LEU A 88 -7.52 -9.42 -2.29
CA LEU A 88 -7.99 -9.60 -0.92
C LEU A 88 -8.66 -8.29 -0.48
N PHE A 89 -9.94 -8.37 -0.10
CA PHE A 89 -10.76 -7.21 0.22
C PHE A 89 -10.95 -7.02 1.72
N SER A 90 -10.92 -5.79 2.20
CA SER A 90 -11.18 -5.44 3.60
C SER A 90 -12.41 -4.53 3.78
N ASN A 91 -12.28 -3.22 3.51
CA ASN A 91 -13.37 -2.25 3.69
C ASN A 91 -13.41 -1.13 2.64
N GLU A 92 -12.58 -1.19 1.61
CA GLU A 92 -12.39 -0.15 0.60
C GLU A 92 -13.50 -0.18 -0.48
N LEU A 93 -14.79 -0.14 -0.09
CA LEU A 93 -15.94 -0.32 -0.99
C LEU A 93 -15.98 0.71 -2.14
N ASP A 94 -15.68 1.98 -1.86
CA ASP A 94 -15.74 3.02 -2.88
C ASP A 94 -14.61 2.86 -3.92
N LEU A 95 -13.39 2.52 -3.47
CA LEU A 95 -12.28 2.24 -4.37
C LEU A 95 -12.50 0.96 -5.17
N LEU A 96 -13.11 -0.07 -4.55
CA LEU A 96 -13.49 -1.30 -5.23
C LEU A 96 -14.50 -1.02 -6.36
N GLU A 97 -15.47 -0.14 -6.12
CA GLU A 97 -16.43 0.26 -7.15
C GLU A 97 -15.74 1.00 -8.30
N VAL A 98 -14.88 1.98 -8.00
CA VAL A 98 -14.08 2.69 -9.01
C VAL A 98 -13.23 1.69 -9.82
N ARG A 99 -12.55 0.76 -9.14
CA ARG A 99 -11.74 -0.30 -9.77
C ARG A 99 -12.59 -1.14 -10.72
N TYR A 100 -13.67 -1.73 -10.23
CA TYR A 100 -14.48 -2.65 -11.03
C TYR A 100 -15.14 -1.96 -12.22
N ARG A 101 -15.67 -0.75 -12.04
CA ARG A 101 -16.24 0.06 -13.13
C ARG A 101 -15.20 0.40 -14.20
N SER A 102 -13.98 0.75 -13.79
CA SER A 102 -12.89 1.07 -14.71
C SER A 102 -12.39 -0.15 -15.48
N LEU A 103 -12.33 -1.31 -14.83
CA LEU A 103 -11.72 -2.52 -15.38
C LEU A 103 -12.71 -3.49 -16.04
N LEU A 104 -14.01 -3.30 -15.85
CA LEU A 104 -15.07 -4.21 -16.34
C LEU A 104 -14.97 -4.56 -17.83
N PRO A 105 -14.61 -3.64 -18.75
CA PRO A 105 -14.49 -3.96 -20.17
C PRO A 105 -13.33 -4.92 -20.50
N PHE A 106 -12.29 -4.94 -19.66
CA PHE A 106 -11.04 -5.64 -19.93
C PHE A 106 -10.92 -6.94 -19.15
N VAL A 107 -11.50 -7.02 -17.96
CA VAL A 107 -11.38 -8.16 -17.07
C VAL A 107 -12.35 -9.26 -17.50
N HIS A 108 -11.82 -10.48 -17.62
CA HIS A 108 -12.61 -11.69 -17.86
C HIS A 108 -13.33 -12.13 -16.57
N ARG A 109 -12.61 -12.12 -15.43
CA ARG A 109 -13.18 -12.49 -14.13
C ARG A 109 -12.48 -11.75 -12.98
N PHE A 110 -13.29 -11.17 -12.08
CA PHE A 110 -12.86 -10.63 -10.80
C PHE A 110 -12.85 -11.73 -9.75
N LEU A 111 -11.77 -11.87 -9.02
CA LEU A 111 -11.58 -12.85 -7.96
C LEU A 111 -11.47 -12.10 -6.63
N LEU A 112 -12.55 -12.11 -5.85
CA LEU A 112 -12.65 -11.36 -4.62
C LEU A 112 -12.71 -12.30 -3.42
N LEU A 113 -11.66 -12.26 -2.59
CA LEU A 113 -11.68 -12.92 -1.28
C LEU A 113 -11.97 -11.90 -0.19
N GLU A 114 -12.95 -12.17 0.64
CA GLU A 114 -13.24 -11.39 1.83
C GLU A 114 -13.13 -12.28 3.08
N SER A 115 -12.50 -11.75 4.13
CA SER A 115 -12.40 -12.43 5.42
C SER A 115 -13.30 -11.76 6.45
N ASN A 116 -13.82 -12.55 7.40
CA ASN A 116 -14.49 -12.05 8.60
C ASN A 116 -13.51 -11.68 9.74
N SER A 117 -12.21 -11.70 9.45
CA SER A 117 -11.14 -11.33 10.37
C SER A 117 -10.22 -10.30 9.73
N THR A 118 -9.72 -9.36 10.53
CA THR A 118 -8.69 -8.40 10.15
C THR A 118 -7.30 -9.03 10.22
N PHE A 119 -6.27 -8.33 9.78
CA PHE A 119 -4.86 -8.77 9.97
C PHE A 119 -4.46 -8.80 11.44
N THR A 120 -5.08 -7.98 12.27
CA THR A 120 -4.89 -7.99 13.74
C THR A 120 -5.76 -9.02 14.46
N SER A 121 -6.38 -9.94 13.72
CA SER A 121 -7.26 -11.00 14.26
C SER A 121 -8.56 -10.49 14.90
N LEU A 122 -8.93 -9.23 14.69
CA LEU A 122 -10.23 -8.71 15.11
C LEU A 122 -11.33 -9.23 14.18
N THR A 123 -12.48 -9.56 14.74
CA THR A 123 -13.67 -9.90 13.95
C THR A 123 -14.19 -8.65 13.24
N LYS A 124 -14.55 -8.80 11.98
CA LYS A 124 -15.14 -7.71 11.17
C LYS A 124 -16.39 -8.15 10.40
N PRO A 125 -17.29 -7.23 10.07
CA PRO A 125 -18.36 -7.50 9.12
C PRO A 125 -17.82 -7.91 7.75
N LEU A 126 -18.62 -8.65 6.98
CA LEU A 126 -18.36 -8.91 5.58
C LEU A 126 -18.90 -7.73 4.75
N PHE A 127 -18.09 -6.68 4.65
CA PHE A 127 -18.49 -5.41 4.04
C PHE A 127 -18.95 -5.57 2.59
N PHE A 128 -18.24 -6.39 1.80
CA PHE A 128 -18.67 -6.67 0.42
C PHE A 128 -20.01 -7.42 0.40
N LEU A 129 -20.13 -8.48 1.19
CA LEU A 129 -21.38 -9.28 1.24
C LEU A 129 -22.60 -8.42 1.60
N LEU A 130 -22.44 -7.49 2.54
CA LEU A 130 -23.51 -6.58 2.97
C LEU A 130 -23.85 -5.51 1.92
N ASN A 131 -22.99 -5.30 0.93
CA ASN A 131 -23.10 -4.27 -0.09
C ASN A 131 -23.08 -4.83 -1.53
N THR A 132 -23.42 -6.10 -1.72
CA THR A 132 -23.35 -6.78 -3.04
C THR A 132 -24.15 -6.06 -4.11
N HIS A 133 -25.30 -5.46 -3.76
CA HIS A 133 -26.16 -4.69 -4.66
C HIS A 133 -25.43 -3.55 -5.38
N ARG A 134 -24.39 -2.96 -4.76
CA ARG A 134 -23.55 -1.93 -5.39
C ARG A 134 -22.75 -2.48 -6.58
N PHE A 135 -22.56 -3.80 -6.64
CA PHE A 135 -21.70 -4.49 -7.60
C PHE A 135 -22.46 -5.37 -8.58
N ASP A 136 -23.79 -5.24 -8.65
CA ASP A 136 -24.64 -6.01 -9.57
C ASP A 136 -24.20 -5.89 -11.03
N PHE A 137 -23.59 -4.75 -11.41
CA PHE A 137 -23.04 -4.54 -12.73
C PHE A 137 -21.88 -5.50 -13.10
N ALA A 138 -21.22 -6.08 -12.11
CA ALA A 138 -20.07 -6.98 -12.29
C ALA A 138 -20.40 -8.45 -11.95
N LYS A 139 -21.64 -8.76 -11.54
CA LYS A 139 -22.04 -10.07 -10.99
C LYS A 139 -21.67 -11.25 -11.90
N ASP A 140 -21.82 -11.10 -13.22
CA ASP A 140 -21.57 -12.17 -14.19
C ASP A 140 -20.06 -12.48 -14.36
N LYS A 141 -19.20 -11.54 -13.96
CA LYS A 141 -17.74 -11.69 -13.99
C LYS A 141 -17.14 -11.92 -12.60
N LEU A 142 -17.93 -11.89 -11.54
CA LEU A 142 -17.44 -11.95 -10.17
C LEU A 142 -17.38 -13.38 -9.63
N LEU A 143 -16.23 -13.81 -9.16
CA LEU A 143 -16.04 -14.99 -8.32
C LEU A 143 -15.69 -14.52 -6.91
N TYR A 144 -16.66 -14.61 -6.01
CA TYR A 144 -16.54 -14.18 -4.62
C TYR A 144 -16.43 -15.38 -3.68
N ALA A 145 -15.51 -15.31 -2.73
CA ALA A 145 -15.45 -16.27 -1.64
C ALA A 145 -15.22 -15.59 -0.29
N ARG A 146 -15.76 -16.22 0.74
CA ARG A 146 -15.54 -15.86 2.14
C ARG A 146 -14.48 -16.76 2.74
N PHE A 147 -13.65 -16.21 3.59
CA PHE A 147 -12.65 -16.97 4.34
C PHE A 147 -12.74 -16.61 5.82
N ALA A 148 -12.89 -17.63 6.66
CA ALA A 148 -12.85 -17.51 8.11
C ALA A 148 -11.58 -18.21 8.60
N PRO A 149 -10.51 -17.47 8.91
CA PRO A 149 -9.30 -18.07 9.45
C PRO A 149 -9.59 -18.64 10.85
N PHE A 150 -8.94 -19.74 11.17
CA PHE A 150 -8.96 -20.21 12.56
C PHE A 150 -8.18 -19.24 13.43
N THR A 151 -8.87 -18.55 14.32
CA THR A 151 -8.28 -17.63 15.29
C THR A 151 -8.47 -18.20 16.69
N ASN A 152 -7.37 -18.29 17.46
CA ASN A 152 -7.46 -18.56 18.89
C ASN A 152 -7.42 -17.21 19.63
N PRO A 153 -8.50 -16.79 20.30
CA PRO A 153 -8.52 -15.53 21.05
C PRO A 153 -7.46 -15.46 22.16
N GLN A 154 -7.05 -16.61 22.70
CA GLN A 154 -6.02 -16.69 23.75
C GLN A 154 -4.59 -16.62 23.20
N SER A 155 -4.41 -16.82 21.90
CA SER A 155 -3.12 -16.74 21.22
C SER A 155 -3.31 -16.20 19.79
N PRO A 156 -3.55 -14.89 19.64
CA PRO A 156 -3.76 -14.27 18.32
C PRO A 156 -2.48 -14.40 17.48
N GLN A 157 -2.67 -14.61 16.17
CA GLN A 157 -1.55 -14.64 15.24
C GLN A 157 -0.94 -13.24 15.10
N PRO A 158 0.40 -13.13 14.95
CA PRO A 158 1.03 -11.88 14.58
C PRO A 158 0.41 -11.29 13.29
N PRO A 159 0.20 -9.97 13.17
CA PRO A 159 -0.52 -9.36 12.05
C PRO A 159 0.00 -9.75 10.67
N PHE A 160 1.31 -9.73 10.46
CA PHE A 160 1.94 -10.14 9.18
C PHE A 160 1.73 -11.62 8.85
N ARG A 161 1.64 -12.49 9.88
CA ARG A 161 1.33 -13.90 9.66
C ARG A 161 -0.12 -14.09 9.25
N MET A 162 -1.05 -13.38 9.91
CA MET A 162 -2.47 -13.40 9.53
C MET A 162 -2.65 -12.87 8.12
N GLU A 163 -2.00 -11.76 7.75
CA GLU A 163 -1.99 -11.24 6.39
C GLU A 163 -1.53 -12.31 5.39
N SER A 164 -0.43 -13.02 5.68
CA SER A 164 0.07 -14.11 4.83
C SER A 164 -0.94 -15.25 4.67
N ILE A 165 -1.65 -15.63 5.74
CA ILE A 165 -2.71 -16.64 5.70
C ILE A 165 -3.85 -16.20 4.79
N LEU A 166 -4.34 -14.96 4.96
CA LEU A 166 -5.44 -14.42 4.16
C LEU A 166 -5.05 -14.28 2.68
N ARG A 167 -3.85 -13.78 2.39
CA ARG A 167 -3.33 -13.71 1.01
C ARG A 167 -3.20 -15.10 0.38
N SER A 168 -2.76 -16.09 1.15
CA SER A 168 -2.66 -17.48 0.67
C SER A 168 -4.02 -18.09 0.34
N ALA A 169 -5.08 -17.69 1.04
CA ALA A 169 -6.43 -18.18 0.78
C ALA A 169 -6.97 -17.75 -0.60
N VAL A 170 -6.48 -16.64 -1.19
CA VAL A 170 -6.85 -16.21 -2.55
C VAL A 170 -6.51 -17.29 -3.59
N ASN A 171 -5.52 -18.15 -3.32
CA ASN A 171 -5.15 -19.23 -4.23
C ASN A 171 -6.29 -20.24 -4.48
N SER A 172 -7.22 -20.37 -3.55
CA SER A 172 -8.41 -21.21 -3.74
C SER A 172 -9.32 -20.66 -4.86
N LEU A 173 -9.50 -19.33 -4.91
CA LEU A 173 -10.24 -18.66 -5.97
C LEU A 173 -9.53 -18.75 -7.32
N ILE A 174 -8.21 -18.58 -7.33
CA ILE A 174 -7.41 -18.72 -8.57
C ILE A 174 -7.62 -20.10 -9.18
N ARG A 175 -7.57 -21.17 -8.37
CA ARG A 175 -7.80 -22.56 -8.86
C ARG A 175 -9.23 -22.78 -9.37
N GLN A 176 -10.21 -22.09 -8.83
CA GLN A 176 -11.64 -22.21 -9.20
C GLN A 176 -12.02 -21.30 -10.37
N SER A 177 -11.15 -20.34 -10.73
CA SER A 177 -11.49 -19.27 -11.67
C SER A 177 -11.61 -19.71 -13.13
N GLY A 178 -11.08 -20.87 -13.48
CA GLY A 178 -10.95 -21.31 -14.88
C GLY A 178 -9.83 -20.59 -15.63
N ILE A 179 -8.87 -20.01 -14.92
CA ILE A 179 -7.66 -19.42 -15.51
C ILE A 179 -6.81 -20.52 -16.16
N ALA A 180 -6.25 -20.24 -17.33
CA ALA A 180 -5.43 -21.20 -18.10
C ALA A 180 -4.03 -20.62 -18.39
N ASP A 181 -3.15 -21.50 -18.85
CA ASP A 181 -1.79 -21.11 -19.23
C ASP A 181 -1.80 -19.99 -20.28
N GLY A 182 -0.97 -18.97 -20.08
CA GLY A 182 -0.87 -17.80 -20.94
C GLY A 182 -1.89 -16.68 -20.66
N ASP A 183 -2.91 -16.89 -19.81
CA ASP A 183 -3.76 -15.80 -19.33
C ASP A 183 -2.97 -14.82 -18.45
N ILE A 184 -3.52 -13.64 -18.20
CA ILE A 184 -2.93 -12.68 -17.26
C ILE A 184 -3.71 -12.72 -15.95
N ILE A 185 -2.98 -12.77 -14.84
CA ILE A 185 -3.54 -12.52 -13.51
C ILE A 185 -2.92 -11.27 -12.89
N ILE A 186 -3.79 -10.32 -12.54
CA ILE A 186 -3.43 -9.14 -11.75
C ILE A 186 -3.54 -9.53 -10.27
N MET A 187 -2.49 -9.25 -9.51
CA MET A 187 -2.46 -9.43 -8.06
C MET A 187 -2.15 -8.09 -7.42
N ALA A 188 -3.10 -7.56 -6.67
CA ALA A 188 -3.03 -6.20 -6.09
C ALA A 188 -3.91 -6.11 -4.85
N ASP A 189 -3.75 -5.06 -4.07
CA ASP A 189 -4.70 -4.68 -3.03
C ASP A 189 -5.90 -3.91 -3.65
N ALA A 190 -7.01 -3.81 -2.93
CA ALA A 190 -8.24 -3.19 -3.45
C ALA A 190 -8.05 -1.71 -3.82
N ASP A 191 -7.15 -1.03 -3.12
CA ASP A 191 -6.80 0.38 -3.31
C ASP A 191 -5.68 0.62 -4.36
N GLU A 192 -5.17 -0.45 -4.98
CA GLU A 192 -4.18 -0.43 -6.06
C GLU A 192 -4.87 -0.70 -7.42
N ILE A 193 -5.26 0.33 -8.14
CA ILE A 193 -6.10 0.27 -9.34
C ILE A 193 -5.25 0.36 -10.60
N PRO A 194 -5.06 -0.72 -11.38
CA PRO A 194 -4.43 -0.62 -12.70
C PRO A 194 -5.27 0.25 -13.65
N SER A 195 -4.60 0.94 -14.58
CA SER A 195 -5.33 1.74 -15.56
C SER A 195 -5.94 0.87 -16.67
N PRO A 196 -7.06 1.30 -17.28
CA PRO A 196 -7.61 0.66 -18.47
C PRO A 196 -6.58 0.48 -19.58
N ASN A 197 -5.69 1.46 -19.76
CA ASN A 197 -4.64 1.45 -20.77
C ASN A 197 -3.60 0.34 -20.49
N THR A 198 -3.24 0.17 -19.24
CA THR A 198 -2.40 -0.96 -18.81
C THR A 198 -3.04 -2.30 -19.16
N LEU A 199 -4.34 -2.48 -18.87
CA LEU A 199 -5.01 -3.73 -19.17
C LEU A 199 -5.12 -3.95 -20.69
N GLN A 200 -5.41 -2.92 -21.47
CA GLN A 200 -5.45 -3.02 -22.94
C GLN A 200 -4.09 -3.48 -23.49
N LEU A 201 -2.99 -2.88 -23.00
CA LEU A 201 -1.63 -3.28 -23.37
C LEU A 201 -1.37 -4.75 -23.05
N LEU A 202 -1.70 -5.18 -21.81
CA LEU A 202 -1.50 -6.55 -21.36
C LEU A 202 -2.35 -7.58 -22.10
N GLN A 203 -3.54 -7.18 -22.59
CA GLN A 203 -4.43 -8.07 -23.38
C GLN A 203 -3.87 -8.33 -24.76
N TRP A 204 -3.41 -7.29 -25.43
CA TRP A 204 -3.18 -7.33 -26.89
C TRP A 204 -1.72 -7.48 -27.29
N CYS A 205 -0.77 -7.24 -26.38
CA CYS A 205 0.64 -7.30 -26.72
C CYS A 205 1.30 -8.57 -26.20
N ASP A 206 2.21 -9.12 -26.98
CA ASP A 206 3.05 -10.29 -26.65
C ASP A 206 4.51 -9.86 -26.47
N GLY A 207 5.23 -10.50 -25.54
CA GLY A 207 6.56 -10.10 -25.10
C GLY A 207 6.57 -9.59 -23.66
N ILE A 208 5.45 -9.63 -22.97
CA ILE A 208 5.31 -9.23 -21.57
C ILE A 208 6.19 -10.13 -20.69
N PRO A 209 6.99 -9.56 -19.76
CA PRO A 209 7.72 -10.36 -18.77
C PRO A 209 6.78 -11.30 -17.99
N PRO A 210 7.24 -12.52 -17.61
CA PRO A 210 6.41 -13.46 -16.85
C PRO A 210 5.81 -12.86 -15.57
N VAL A 211 6.52 -11.94 -14.91
CA VAL A 211 6.06 -11.12 -13.78
C VAL A 211 6.45 -9.69 -14.06
N LEU A 212 5.48 -8.84 -14.20
CA LEU A 212 5.62 -7.40 -14.43
C LEU A 212 5.02 -6.66 -13.25
N HIS A 213 5.84 -5.91 -12.52
CA HIS A 213 5.34 -4.99 -11.51
C HIS A 213 4.64 -3.80 -12.18
N LEU A 214 3.61 -3.27 -11.52
CA LEU A 214 2.87 -2.10 -11.97
C LEU A 214 3.24 -0.92 -11.07
N GLU A 215 3.91 0.09 -11.65
CA GLU A 215 4.20 1.32 -10.92
C GLU A 215 2.94 2.18 -10.91
N LEU A 216 2.41 2.41 -9.73
CA LEU A 216 1.17 3.16 -9.55
C LEU A 216 1.48 4.54 -8.95
N ARG A 217 0.77 5.57 -9.42
CA ARG A 217 0.77 6.88 -8.76
C ARG A 217 0.17 6.73 -7.38
N HIS A 218 0.96 7.03 -6.37
CA HIS A 218 0.53 6.89 -4.99
C HIS A 218 -0.10 8.19 -4.50
N TYR A 219 -1.28 8.04 -3.90
CA TYR A 219 -2.06 9.11 -3.26
C TYR A 219 -2.40 8.72 -1.83
N MET A 220 -2.57 9.73 -0.97
CA MET A 220 -3.03 9.57 0.40
C MET A 220 -4.36 10.28 0.59
N TYR A 221 -5.29 9.65 1.27
CA TYR A 221 -6.60 10.20 1.71
C TYR A 221 -7.57 10.54 0.58
N SER A 222 -7.08 11.04 -0.52
CA SER A 222 -7.81 11.37 -1.74
C SER A 222 -6.83 11.59 -2.89
N PHE A 223 -7.33 11.71 -4.11
CA PHE A 223 -6.51 12.07 -5.27
C PHE A 223 -6.05 13.55 -5.26
N GLU A 224 -6.37 14.29 -4.22
CA GLU A 224 -5.82 15.63 -3.96
C GLU A 224 -4.36 15.59 -3.49
N PHE A 225 -3.94 14.49 -2.84
CA PHE A 225 -2.63 14.38 -2.20
C PHE A 225 -1.73 13.35 -2.89
N PRO A 226 -1.09 13.71 -4.02
CA PRO A 226 -0.12 12.85 -4.68
C PRO A 226 1.16 12.76 -3.86
N VAL A 227 1.58 11.55 -3.53
CA VAL A 227 2.82 11.27 -2.77
C VAL A 227 3.99 11.13 -3.73
N ASP A 228 3.94 10.11 -4.59
CA ASP A 228 5.02 9.76 -5.54
C ASP A 228 4.58 8.65 -6.51
N PHE A 229 5.58 8.08 -7.21
CA PHE A 229 5.45 6.89 -8.06
C PHE A 229 6.11 5.65 -7.40
N SER A 230 6.08 5.52 -6.09
CA SER A 230 6.79 4.46 -5.38
C SER A 230 5.96 3.19 -5.15
N SER A 231 4.67 3.19 -5.47
CA SER A 231 3.83 2.03 -5.33
C SER A 231 4.08 1.03 -6.47
N TRP A 232 4.61 -0.15 -6.14
CA TRP A 232 5.11 -1.15 -7.09
C TRP A 232 4.65 -2.58 -6.77
N ARG A 233 3.88 -2.79 -5.72
CA ARG A 233 3.55 -4.15 -5.25
C ARG A 233 2.52 -4.86 -6.10
N ALA A 234 1.62 -4.11 -6.73
CA ALA A 234 0.71 -4.65 -7.73
C ALA A 234 1.49 -5.31 -8.88
N THR A 235 1.04 -6.47 -9.34
CA THR A 235 1.72 -7.22 -10.40
C THR A 235 0.75 -7.75 -11.44
N ALA A 236 1.19 -7.78 -12.69
CA ALA A 236 0.61 -8.57 -13.76
C ALA A 236 1.49 -9.80 -14.00
N ASN A 237 0.91 -10.99 -13.93
CA ASN A 237 1.63 -12.23 -14.12
C ASN A 237 1.06 -12.97 -15.33
N VAL A 238 1.92 -13.43 -16.22
CA VAL A 238 1.53 -14.43 -17.22
C VAL A 238 1.32 -15.75 -16.49
N TYR A 239 0.06 -16.18 -16.41
CA TYR A 239 -0.28 -17.36 -15.63
C TYR A 239 0.32 -18.63 -16.21
N ARG A 240 0.86 -19.44 -15.31
CA ARG A 240 1.27 -20.83 -15.55
C ARG A 240 0.84 -21.67 -14.35
N PRO A 241 0.59 -22.98 -14.53
CA PRO A 241 0.32 -23.86 -13.41
C PRO A 241 1.38 -23.73 -12.32
N GLY A 242 0.94 -23.50 -11.07
CA GLY A 242 1.82 -23.26 -9.92
C GLY A 242 2.05 -21.78 -9.57
N VAL A 243 1.56 -20.83 -10.35
CA VAL A 243 1.55 -19.41 -9.95
C VAL A 243 0.63 -19.24 -8.75
N LEU A 244 1.17 -18.65 -7.69
CA LEU A 244 0.46 -18.37 -6.44
C LEU A 244 0.30 -16.87 -6.26
N TYR A 245 -0.81 -16.48 -5.61
CA TYR A 245 -1.05 -15.09 -5.21
C TYR A 245 0.08 -14.58 -4.32
N ARG A 246 0.64 -13.43 -4.69
CA ARG A 246 1.69 -12.77 -3.94
C ARG A 246 1.61 -11.26 -4.11
N HIS A 247 1.89 -10.53 -3.03
CA HIS A 247 1.95 -9.07 -2.99
C HIS A 247 3.32 -8.63 -2.46
N SER A 248 4.38 -9.03 -3.19
CA SER A 248 5.78 -8.78 -2.83
C SER A 248 6.65 -8.72 -4.09
N ARG A 249 7.87 -8.23 -3.98
CA ARG A 249 8.79 -8.17 -5.12
C ARG A 249 9.09 -9.57 -5.67
N ARG A 250 8.84 -9.76 -6.97
CA ARG A 250 8.96 -11.04 -7.69
C ARG A 250 9.81 -10.94 -8.95
N SER A 251 10.03 -9.72 -9.46
CA SER A 251 10.89 -9.43 -10.60
C SER A 251 11.58 -8.09 -10.38
N ASN A 252 12.51 -7.76 -11.25
CA ASN A 252 13.17 -6.46 -11.27
C ASN A 252 12.62 -5.56 -12.39
N VAL A 253 11.50 -5.94 -13.02
CA VAL A 253 10.90 -5.19 -14.13
C VAL A 253 9.59 -4.56 -13.68
N ILE A 254 9.42 -3.29 -13.98
CA ILE A 254 8.23 -2.51 -13.64
C ILE A 254 7.73 -1.71 -14.84
N LEU A 255 6.42 -1.67 -15.06
CA LEU A 255 5.78 -0.80 -16.04
C LEU A 255 5.49 0.55 -15.39
N ALA A 256 6.00 1.63 -15.97
CA ALA A 256 5.82 2.97 -15.45
C ALA A 256 4.35 3.42 -15.57
N ASP A 257 3.89 4.21 -14.60
CA ASP A 257 2.57 4.91 -14.63
C ASP A 257 1.42 3.97 -15.04
N ALA A 258 1.35 2.81 -14.40
CA ALA A 258 0.42 1.75 -14.77
C ALA A 258 -0.97 1.89 -14.11
N GLY A 259 -1.20 2.92 -13.30
CA GLY A 259 -2.47 3.15 -12.61
C GLY A 259 -2.33 3.98 -11.34
N TRP A 260 -3.21 3.74 -10.37
CA TRP A 260 -3.36 4.54 -9.16
C TRP A 260 -3.36 3.66 -7.92
N HIS A 261 -2.72 4.14 -6.86
CA HIS A 261 -2.83 3.59 -5.52
C HIS A 261 -3.30 4.69 -4.57
N CYS A 262 -4.47 4.53 -3.97
CA CYS A 262 -5.07 5.53 -3.09
C CYS A 262 -5.17 5.00 -1.67
N SER A 263 -4.11 5.20 -0.88
CA SER A 263 -4.04 4.74 0.50
C SER A 263 -4.94 5.56 1.43
N PHE A 264 -5.66 4.91 2.33
CA PHE A 264 -6.56 5.58 3.27
C PHE A 264 -7.61 6.48 2.59
N CYS A 265 -8.10 6.10 1.44
CA CYS A 265 -9.07 6.88 0.66
C CYS A 265 -10.51 6.46 1.01
N PHE A 266 -10.97 6.88 2.17
CA PHE A 266 -12.27 6.52 2.73
C PHE A 266 -13.24 7.69 2.76
N ARG A 267 -14.52 7.36 2.74
CA ARG A 267 -15.63 8.32 2.82
C ARG A 267 -15.87 8.82 4.22
N ARG A 268 -15.74 7.96 5.24
CA ARG A 268 -16.09 8.24 6.64
C ARG A 268 -14.87 8.11 7.53
N ILE A 269 -14.81 8.89 8.59
CA ILE A 269 -13.68 8.87 9.54
C ILE A 269 -13.57 7.50 10.25
N GLU A 270 -14.70 6.84 10.53
CA GLU A 270 -14.73 5.50 11.15
C GLU A 270 -13.98 4.46 10.31
N GLU A 271 -13.98 4.60 8.98
CA GLU A 271 -13.27 3.71 8.07
C GLU A 271 -11.75 3.90 8.15
N PHE A 272 -11.29 5.13 8.42
CA PHE A 272 -9.88 5.39 8.75
C PHE A 272 -9.50 4.73 10.07
N VAL A 273 -10.28 4.97 11.13
CA VAL A 273 -10.07 4.34 12.43
C VAL A 273 -10.03 2.83 12.29
N PHE A 274 -10.98 2.24 11.56
CA PHE A 274 -11.01 0.81 11.30
C PHE A 274 -9.71 0.34 10.64
N LYS A 275 -9.29 0.96 9.54
CA LYS A 275 -8.06 0.56 8.82
C LYS A 275 -6.84 0.73 9.72
N MET A 276 -6.74 1.80 10.52
CA MET A 276 -5.61 2.05 11.42
C MET A 276 -5.41 0.93 12.45
N VAL A 277 -6.48 0.28 12.92
CA VAL A 277 -6.39 -0.81 13.92
C VAL A 277 -6.43 -2.21 13.30
N ALA A 278 -6.81 -2.33 12.04
CA ALA A 278 -7.11 -3.60 11.38
C ALA A 278 -5.99 -4.15 10.48
N TYR A 279 -5.05 -3.30 10.04
CA TYR A 279 -4.02 -3.68 9.09
C TYR A 279 -2.71 -4.16 9.79
N SER A 280 -1.74 -4.64 9.01
CA SER A 280 -0.53 -5.29 9.55
C SER A 280 0.35 -4.38 10.39
N HIS A 281 0.29 -3.05 10.14
CA HIS A 281 1.04 -2.02 10.86
C HIS A 281 0.18 -1.29 11.91
N ALA A 282 -0.78 -1.97 12.54
CA ALA A 282 -1.60 -1.40 13.59
C ALA A 282 -0.79 -0.98 14.85
N ASP A 283 0.42 -1.50 15.01
CA ASP A 283 1.41 -1.08 16.02
C ASP A 283 1.82 0.40 15.90
N ARG A 284 1.59 1.03 14.73
CA ARG A 284 1.79 2.48 14.53
C ARG A 284 0.80 3.33 15.32
N VAL A 285 -0.33 2.77 15.76
CA VAL A 285 -1.28 3.44 16.66
C VAL A 285 -0.74 3.39 18.10
N ARG A 286 0.28 4.19 18.38
CA ARG A 286 0.97 4.22 19.68
C ARG A 286 0.19 4.95 20.78
N ARG A 287 -0.79 5.76 20.43
CA ARG A 287 -1.62 6.55 21.34
C ARG A 287 -3.08 6.48 20.91
N LYS A 288 -4.00 6.40 21.90
CA LYS A 288 -5.44 6.41 21.62
C LYS A 288 -5.89 7.69 20.90
N SER A 289 -5.23 8.82 21.16
CA SER A 289 -5.51 10.10 20.49
C SER A 289 -5.28 10.08 18.99
N PHE A 290 -4.53 9.09 18.45
CA PHE A 290 -4.39 8.92 17.00
C PHE A 290 -5.68 8.51 16.32
N LEU A 291 -6.62 7.92 17.07
CA LEU A 291 -7.93 7.49 16.60
C LEU A 291 -9.02 8.53 16.81
N ASP A 292 -8.66 9.74 17.29
CA ASP A 292 -9.59 10.85 17.46
C ASP A 292 -10.06 11.37 16.10
N HIS A 293 -11.39 11.53 15.95
CA HIS A 293 -12.02 11.85 14.68
C HIS A 293 -11.68 13.28 14.21
N GLU A 294 -11.65 14.26 15.12
CA GLU A 294 -11.33 15.64 14.76
C GLU A 294 -9.87 15.75 14.33
N ARG A 295 -8.97 15.06 15.05
CA ARG A 295 -7.56 14.97 14.67
C ARG A 295 -7.40 14.33 13.28
N ILE A 296 -8.03 13.19 13.03
CA ILE A 296 -7.97 12.53 11.73
C ILE A 296 -8.47 13.47 10.64
N GLN A 297 -9.62 14.12 10.85
CA GLN A 297 -10.20 15.07 9.91
C GLN A 297 -9.24 16.24 9.60
N GLY A 298 -8.61 16.81 10.60
CA GLY A 298 -7.60 17.87 10.41
C GLY A 298 -6.42 17.38 9.56
N ILE A 299 -5.82 16.23 9.94
CA ILE A 299 -4.65 15.68 9.27
C ILE A 299 -4.93 15.35 7.80
N ILE A 300 -6.04 14.70 7.48
CA ILE A 300 -6.36 14.33 6.09
C ILE A 300 -6.64 15.55 5.21
N CYS A 301 -7.08 16.68 5.79
CA CYS A 301 -7.24 17.93 5.06
C CYS A 301 -5.91 18.71 4.90
N GLU A 302 -4.93 18.44 5.73
CA GLU A 302 -3.61 19.06 5.65
C GLU A 302 -2.62 18.22 4.83
N GLY A 303 -2.92 16.96 4.56
CA GLY A 303 -1.98 16.00 3.93
C GLY A 303 -0.89 15.54 4.91
N GLY A 304 -1.17 15.58 6.21
CA GLY A 304 -0.25 15.20 7.28
C GLY A 304 -0.13 13.69 7.49
N ASP A 305 0.62 13.28 8.52
CA ASP A 305 0.83 11.88 8.88
C ASP A 305 -0.10 11.45 10.01
N LEU A 306 -0.97 10.46 9.76
CA LEU A 306 -1.91 9.92 10.76
C LEU A 306 -1.22 9.33 11.99
N PHE A 307 0.01 8.86 11.88
CA PHE A 307 0.69 8.06 12.88
C PHE A 307 1.80 8.82 13.60
N ASP A 308 2.12 10.06 13.21
CA ASP A 308 3.29 10.81 13.71
C ASP A 308 4.52 9.86 13.73
N MET A 309 4.83 9.26 12.56
CA MET A 309 5.79 8.17 12.50
C MET A 309 7.19 8.63 12.92
N LEU A 310 7.84 7.76 13.69
CA LEU A 310 9.18 8.02 14.17
C LEU A 310 10.21 7.91 13.03
N PRO A 311 11.33 8.64 13.12
CA PRO A 311 12.39 8.59 12.11
C PRO A 311 12.92 7.18 11.81
N GLU A 312 12.94 6.30 12.79
CA GLU A 312 13.40 4.90 12.65
C GLU A 312 12.52 4.03 11.74
N GLU A 313 11.28 4.46 11.47
CA GLU A 313 10.35 3.75 10.58
C GLU A 313 10.59 4.09 9.10
N TYR A 314 11.44 5.08 8.82
CA TYR A 314 11.73 5.56 7.47
C TYR A 314 13.21 5.44 7.13
N SER A 315 13.51 5.27 5.85
CA SER A 315 14.84 5.59 5.32
C SER A 315 15.07 7.11 5.35
N PHE A 316 16.34 7.55 5.30
CA PHE A 316 16.65 8.99 5.24
C PHE A 316 15.93 9.71 4.09
N THR A 317 15.82 9.08 2.94
CA THR A 317 15.15 9.66 1.77
C THR A 317 13.66 9.82 2.01
N GLU A 318 13.02 8.80 2.62
CA GLU A 318 11.59 8.87 2.99
C GLU A 318 11.34 9.91 4.07
N LEU A 319 12.24 10.00 5.06
CA LEU A 319 12.15 11.02 6.12
C LEU A 319 12.18 12.43 5.55
N ILE A 320 13.15 12.74 4.68
CA ILE A 320 13.27 14.05 4.04
C ILE A 320 11.97 14.39 3.27
N ARG A 321 11.41 13.44 2.53
CA ARG A 321 10.15 13.61 1.80
C ARG A 321 8.94 13.87 2.70
N LYS A 322 8.97 13.35 3.95
CA LYS A 322 7.84 13.41 4.89
C LYS A 322 7.98 14.52 5.95
N MET A 323 9.03 15.33 5.87
CA MET A 323 9.22 16.48 6.78
C MET A 323 8.17 17.59 6.60
N VAL A 324 7.45 17.57 5.47
CA VAL A 324 6.38 18.54 5.18
C VAL A 324 5.11 17.79 4.79
N PRO A 325 3.92 18.39 5.02
CA PRO A 325 2.67 17.85 4.51
C PRO A 325 2.73 17.60 3.01
N ILE A 326 1.99 16.59 2.53
CA ILE A 326 1.87 16.28 1.11
C ILE A 326 1.23 17.48 0.41
N PRO A 327 1.85 18.07 -0.63
CA PRO A 327 1.30 19.20 -1.33
C PRO A 327 -0.04 18.82 -2.00
N ARG A 328 -1.01 19.76 -1.93
CA ARG A 328 -2.31 19.55 -2.58
C ARG A 328 -2.19 19.70 -4.09
N SER A 329 -2.83 18.82 -4.82
CA SER A 329 -3.06 18.96 -6.24
C SER A 329 -4.44 19.54 -6.51
N ALA A 330 -4.54 20.55 -7.37
CA ALA A 330 -5.80 21.03 -7.88
C ALA A 330 -6.22 20.30 -9.18
N SER A 331 -5.44 19.31 -9.62
CA SER A 331 -5.64 18.62 -10.90
C SER A 331 -6.30 17.26 -10.71
N ALA A 332 -7.36 17.02 -11.46
CA ALA A 332 -8.01 15.72 -11.63
C ALA A 332 -7.72 15.11 -13.02
N VAL A 333 -6.75 15.66 -13.76
CA VAL A 333 -6.32 15.13 -15.06
C VAL A 333 -5.67 13.77 -14.88
N HIS A 334 -6.03 12.82 -15.75
CA HIS A 334 -5.54 11.43 -15.72
C HIS A 334 -6.01 10.59 -14.50
N LEU A 335 -7.02 11.03 -13.76
CA LEU A 335 -7.69 10.20 -12.78
C LEU A 335 -8.62 9.17 -13.46
N PRO A 336 -9.07 8.12 -12.74
CA PRO A 336 -10.01 7.16 -13.30
C PRO A 336 -11.24 7.86 -13.91
N ARG A 337 -11.56 7.56 -15.18
CA ARG A 337 -12.66 8.18 -15.89
C ARG A 337 -14.00 8.07 -15.14
N TYR A 338 -14.29 6.87 -14.61
CA TYR A 338 -15.50 6.62 -13.81
C TYR A 338 -15.60 7.54 -12.60
N LEU A 339 -14.48 7.85 -11.95
CA LEU A 339 -14.43 8.77 -10.81
C LEU A 339 -14.87 10.19 -11.23
N ILE A 340 -14.41 10.66 -12.41
CA ILE A 340 -14.76 11.98 -12.93
C ILE A 340 -16.21 12.03 -13.39
N GLU A 341 -16.69 11.01 -14.10
CA GLU A 341 -18.07 10.91 -14.55
C GLU A 341 -19.08 10.84 -13.39
N ASN A 342 -18.62 10.47 -12.19
CA ASN A 342 -19.43 10.36 -10.98
C ASN A 342 -18.90 11.27 -9.86
N ALA A 343 -18.41 12.46 -10.22
CA ALA A 343 -17.72 13.39 -9.32
C ALA A 343 -18.54 13.74 -8.06
N ASP A 344 -19.84 13.90 -8.17
CA ASP A 344 -20.72 14.21 -7.02
C ASP A 344 -20.70 13.07 -6.00
N LYS A 345 -20.81 11.82 -6.45
CA LYS A 345 -20.75 10.64 -5.59
C LYS A 345 -19.41 10.49 -4.88
N PHE A 346 -18.34 10.81 -5.58
CA PHE A 346 -16.96 10.62 -5.13
C PHE A 346 -16.25 11.94 -4.79
N ARG A 347 -17.03 12.98 -4.44
CA ARG A 347 -16.47 14.31 -4.14
C ARG A 347 -15.35 14.26 -3.11
N PHE A 348 -15.45 13.40 -2.12
CA PHE A 348 -14.46 13.20 -1.08
C PHE A 348 -13.12 12.62 -1.56
N LEU A 349 -13.06 12.05 -2.77
CA LEU A 349 -11.83 11.57 -3.42
C LEU A 349 -11.20 12.62 -4.34
N LEU A 350 -11.89 13.69 -4.67
CA LEU A 350 -11.44 14.70 -5.63
C LEU A 350 -10.80 15.91 -4.93
N PRO A 351 -9.96 16.69 -5.63
CA PRO A 351 -9.40 17.92 -5.11
C PRO A 351 -10.45 18.86 -4.50
N GLY A 352 -10.19 19.36 -3.29
CA GLY A 352 -11.11 20.19 -2.50
C GLY A 352 -12.23 19.43 -1.79
N GLY A 353 -12.18 18.09 -1.74
CA GLY A 353 -13.16 17.25 -1.08
C GLY A 353 -12.67 16.60 0.21
N CYS A 354 -11.74 17.19 0.95
CA CYS A 354 -11.11 16.57 2.11
C CYS A 354 -12.05 16.37 3.31
N LEU A 355 -13.12 17.18 3.42
CA LEU A 355 -14.08 17.05 4.51
C LEU A 355 -14.87 15.75 4.38
N ARG A 356 -14.94 15.01 5.47
CA ARG A 356 -15.77 13.80 5.61
C ARG A 356 -17.06 14.17 6.34
N THR A 357 -18.18 13.67 5.85
CA THR A 357 -19.46 13.84 6.54
C THR A 357 -19.45 12.96 7.79
N ALA A 358 -19.79 13.55 8.95
CA ALA A 358 -20.27 12.79 10.08
C ALA A 358 -21.69 12.28 9.71
N GLU A 359 -21.95 11.00 9.86
CA GLU A 359 -23.33 10.50 9.86
C GLU A 359 -24.02 10.85 11.14
#